data_d6d3fe56ea32960a213f989fa6326553
#
_entry.id   d6d3fe56ea32960a213f989fa6326553
#
_cell.length_a   1.000
_cell.length_b   1.000
_cell.length_c   1.000
_cell.angle_alpha   90.00
_cell.angle_beta   90.00
_cell.angle_gamma   90.00
#
_symmetry.space_group_name_H-M   'P 1'
#
loop_
_entity.id
_entity.type
_entity.pdbx_description
1 polymer ?
#
loop_
_entity_poly.entity_id
_entity_poly.type
_entity_poly.pdbx_seq_one_letter_code
_entity_poly.pdbx_strand_id
1 'polypeptide(L)'
;RDTYVKLPIKNEFHKLNAAYAYGGIELLFETLQYNYGVSVDKYVAVDFLSFIDAIDILGGLDVQVYEDELYWFNQYIHASNLLVETPERENSDYVDHADGSYQHLNGKQALAYARFRYVGNGDFTRTDRQRRVVQNIFDKIKTMDVGTIVKLLDSIIPQITTNLTTEECMELI
;
A
#
# COMPACT_ATOMS: atom_id res chain seq x y z
N ARG A 1 13.25 -1.57 3.80
CA ARG A 1 12.89 -2.37 2.63
C ARG A 1 14.09 -2.62 1.72
N ASP A 2 14.83 -1.59 1.33
CA ASP A 2 16.00 -1.69 0.45
C ASP A 2 17.34 -1.82 1.22
N THR A 3 17.29 -1.93 2.55
CA THR A 3 18.45 -2.17 3.40
C THR A 3 19.04 -3.55 3.11
N TYR A 4 20.37 -3.65 2.99
CA TYR A 4 21.08 -4.91 2.85
C TYR A 4 21.15 -5.62 4.20
N VAL A 5 20.67 -6.84 4.23
CA VAL A 5 20.59 -7.72 5.40
C VAL A 5 21.09 -9.11 5.04
N LYS A 6 21.52 -9.85 6.04
CA LYS A 6 21.90 -11.25 5.85
C LYS A 6 20.65 -12.13 5.85
N LEU A 7 20.44 -12.89 4.78
CA LEU A 7 19.36 -13.86 4.71
C LEU A 7 19.78 -15.16 5.43
N PRO A 8 19.06 -15.61 6.46
CA PRO A 8 19.45 -16.81 7.25
C PRO A 8 19.61 -18.06 6.39
N ILE A 9 18.68 -18.30 5.46
CA ILE A 9 18.63 -19.51 4.62
C ILE A 9 19.80 -19.58 3.63
N LYS A 10 20.24 -18.44 3.07
CA LYS A 10 21.27 -18.41 2.01
C LYS A 10 22.66 -18.06 2.54
N ASN A 11 22.76 -17.56 3.78
CA ASN A 11 23.96 -16.98 4.37
C ASN A 11 24.59 -15.86 3.51
N GLU A 12 23.78 -15.21 2.68
CA GLU A 12 24.14 -14.15 1.72
C GLU A 12 23.49 -12.83 2.09
N PHE A 13 24.08 -11.71 1.62
CA PHE A 13 23.52 -10.38 1.81
C PHE A 13 22.63 -10.00 0.63
N HIS A 14 21.38 -9.67 0.93
CA HIS A 14 20.39 -9.19 -0.02
C HIS A 14 19.60 -8.02 0.55
N LYS A 15 18.82 -7.35 -0.30
CA LYS A 15 17.85 -6.38 0.18
C LYS A 15 16.79 -7.05 1.04
N LEU A 16 16.35 -6.43 2.12
CA LEU A 16 15.36 -6.99 3.05
C LEU A 16 14.09 -7.49 2.31
N ASN A 17 13.61 -6.75 1.30
CA ASN A 17 12.44 -7.17 0.54
C ASN A 17 12.66 -8.45 -0.29
N ALA A 18 13.90 -8.85 -0.55
CA ALA A 18 14.20 -10.11 -1.23
C ALA A 18 13.86 -11.33 -0.36
N ALA A 19 13.87 -11.17 0.98
CA ALA A 19 13.45 -12.23 1.89
C ALA A 19 12.03 -12.72 1.59
N TYR A 20 11.09 -11.78 1.40
CA TYR A 20 9.71 -12.11 1.04
C TYR A 20 9.62 -12.81 -0.33
N ALA A 21 10.39 -12.35 -1.32
CA ALA A 21 10.39 -12.95 -2.66
C ALA A 21 10.98 -14.38 -2.70
N TYR A 22 11.92 -14.70 -1.79
CA TYR A 22 12.59 -15.99 -1.74
C TYR A 22 11.91 -17.03 -0.85
N GLY A 23 11.23 -16.61 0.21
CA GLY A 23 10.66 -17.53 1.19
C GLY A 23 9.41 -17.00 1.90
N GLY A 24 8.71 -16.03 1.27
CA GLY A 24 7.46 -15.51 1.79
C GLY A 24 7.60 -14.79 3.13
N ILE A 25 6.49 -14.79 3.86
CA ILE A 25 6.40 -14.08 5.14
C ILE A 25 7.30 -14.70 6.21
N GLU A 26 7.44 -16.02 6.21
CA GLU A 26 8.25 -16.75 7.18
C GLU A 26 9.72 -16.34 7.11
N LEU A 27 10.31 -16.37 5.91
CA LEU A 27 11.69 -15.95 5.73
C LEU A 27 11.89 -14.45 6.03
N LEU A 28 10.88 -13.62 5.75
CA LEU A 28 10.93 -12.21 6.12
C LEU A 28 10.98 -12.05 7.64
N PHE A 29 10.16 -12.76 8.41
CA PHE A 29 10.14 -12.72 9.87
C PHE A 29 11.45 -13.23 10.45
N GLU A 30 11.97 -14.37 9.99
CA GLU A 30 13.29 -14.87 10.38
C GLU A 30 14.39 -13.84 10.09
N THR A 31 14.33 -13.19 8.94
CA THR A 31 15.32 -12.18 8.54
C THR A 31 15.26 -10.94 9.45
N LEU A 32 14.07 -10.50 9.85
CA LEU A 32 13.89 -9.39 10.79
C LEU A 32 14.42 -9.76 12.18
N GLN A 33 14.08 -10.96 12.66
CA GLN A 33 14.57 -11.45 13.95
C GLN A 33 16.11 -11.59 13.96
N TYR A 34 16.67 -12.16 12.88
CA TYR A 34 18.11 -12.41 12.80
C TYR A 34 18.94 -11.12 12.75
N ASN A 35 18.50 -10.12 11.94
CA ASN A 35 19.30 -8.91 11.71
C ASN A 35 19.01 -7.77 12.71
N TYR A 36 17.80 -7.72 13.27
CA TYR A 36 17.34 -6.59 14.07
C TYR A 36 16.84 -6.99 15.46
N GLY A 37 16.72 -8.29 15.76
CA GLY A 37 16.13 -8.77 17.01
C GLY A 37 14.62 -8.46 17.10
N VAL A 38 13.96 -8.16 16.00
CA VAL A 38 12.53 -7.85 15.97
C VAL A 38 11.74 -9.12 15.72
N SER A 39 10.94 -9.53 16.69
CA SER A 39 9.97 -10.60 16.55
C SER A 39 8.66 -10.04 16.00
N VAL A 40 8.16 -10.63 14.94
CA VAL A 40 6.86 -10.31 14.31
C VAL A 40 6.07 -11.61 14.22
N ASP A 41 4.86 -11.61 14.72
CA ASP A 41 3.97 -12.77 14.80
C ASP A 41 2.65 -12.56 14.06
N LYS A 42 2.32 -11.31 13.73
CA LYS A 42 1.10 -10.95 13.00
C LYS A 42 1.43 -10.18 11.73
N TYR A 43 0.65 -10.42 10.68
CA TYR A 43 0.83 -9.72 9.42
C TYR A 43 -0.47 -9.56 8.63
N VAL A 44 -0.47 -8.58 7.75
CA VAL A 44 -1.44 -8.40 6.69
C VAL A 44 -0.67 -8.18 5.39
N ALA A 45 -0.88 -9.03 4.41
CA ALA A 45 -0.33 -8.88 3.07
C ALA A 45 -1.46 -8.58 2.08
N VAL A 46 -1.29 -7.51 1.33
CA VAL A 46 -2.27 -6.99 0.36
C VAL A 46 -1.59 -6.88 -0.99
N ASP A 47 -2.19 -7.43 -2.03
CA ASP A 47 -1.73 -7.19 -3.40
C ASP A 47 -2.28 -5.86 -3.96
N PHE A 48 -1.89 -5.51 -5.18
CA PHE A 48 -2.25 -4.22 -5.76
C PHE A 48 -3.73 -4.12 -6.11
N LEU A 49 -4.36 -5.20 -6.56
CA LEU A 49 -5.77 -5.20 -6.92
C LEU A 49 -6.63 -5.09 -5.66
N SER A 50 -6.33 -5.90 -4.66
CA SER A 50 -7.00 -5.83 -3.35
C SER A 50 -6.85 -4.46 -2.68
N PHE A 51 -5.68 -3.81 -2.84
CA PHE A 51 -5.48 -2.44 -2.36
C PHE A 51 -6.38 -1.45 -3.10
N ILE A 52 -6.49 -1.54 -4.44
CA ILE A 52 -7.36 -0.68 -5.25
C ILE A 52 -8.81 -0.84 -4.77
N ASP A 53 -9.30 -2.09 -4.71
CA ASP A 53 -10.67 -2.39 -4.29
C ASP A 53 -10.97 -1.87 -2.87
N ALA A 54 -10.02 -2.06 -1.95
CA ALA A 54 -10.16 -1.56 -0.59
C ALA A 54 -10.36 -0.05 -0.52
N ILE A 55 -9.55 0.70 -1.27
CA ILE A 55 -9.65 2.17 -1.32
C ILE A 55 -10.95 2.60 -2.00
N ASP A 56 -11.38 1.93 -3.04
CA ASP A 56 -12.64 2.25 -3.74
C ASP A 56 -13.86 1.98 -2.84
N ILE A 57 -13.86 0.87 -2.07
CA ILE A 57 -14.90 0.58 -1.07
C ILE A 57 -14.90 1.63 0.05
N LEU A 58 -13.72 2.09 0.49
CA LEU A 58 -13.59 3.21 1.43
C LEU A 58 -14.13 4.53 0.86
N GLY A 59 -14.43 4.58 -0.44
CA GLY A 59 -14.85 5.80 -1.13
C GLY A 59 -13.69 6.75 -1.38
N GLY A 60 -12.51 6.25 -1.71
CA GLY A 60 -11.32 7.04 -2.06
C GLY A 60 -10.55 7.62 -0.86
N LEU A 61 -9.47 8.35 -1.13
CA LEU A 61 -8.64 9.02 -0.12
C LEU A 61 -8.38 10.48 -0.52
N ASP A 62 -8.29 11.37 0.45
CA ASP A 62 -7.95 12.77 0.23
C ASP A 62 -6.48 13.01 0.56
N VAL A 63 -5.67 13.32 -0.45
CA VAL A 63 -4.23 13.59 -0.30
C VAL A 63 -3.81 14.85 -1.04
N GLN A 64 -2.76 15.50 -0.56
CA GLN A 64 -2.15 16.63 -1.25
C GLN A 64 -1.22 16.13 -2.35
N VAL A 65 -1.39 16.64 -3.56
CA VAL A 65 -0.53 16.39 -4.73
C VAL A 65 0.04 17.71 -5.21
N TYR A 66 1.34 17.76 -5.47
CA TYR A 66 2.05 18.96 -5.86
C TYR A 66 2.39 18.95 -7.35
N GLU A 67 2.58 20.16 -7.94
CA GLU A 67 2.80 20.35 -9.37
C GLU A 67 4.01 19.57 -9.90
N ASP A 68 5.10 19.54 -9.14
CA ASP A 68 6.31 18.79 -9.50
C ASP A 68 6.15 17.26 -9.44
N GLU A 69 5.08 16.78 -8.80
CA GLU A 69 4.72 15.37 -8.72
C GLU A 69 3.85 14.91 -9.89
N LEU A 70 3.09 15.82 -10.54
CA LEU A 70 2.01 15.52 -11.47
C LEU A 70 2.43 14.59 -12.61
N TYR A 71 3.56 14.89 -13.26
CA TYR A 71 4.07 14.06 -14.35
C TYR A 71 4.31 12.61 -13.92
N TRP A 72 5.05 12.40 -12.86
CA TRP A 72 5.36 11.06 -12.36
C TRP A 72 4.15 10.36 -11.77
N PHE A 73 3.27 11.10 -11.12
CA PHE A 73 2.02 10.58 -10.60
C PHE A 73 1.17 9.99 -11.75
N ASN A 74 0.97 10.72 -12.84
CA ASN A 74 0.25 10.24 -14.02
C ASN A 74 0.94 9.04 -14.71
N GLN A 75 2.27 8.99 -14.75
CA GLN A 75 2.99 7.79 -15.25
C GLN A 75 2.68 6.55 -14.39
N TYR A 76 2.55 6.71 -13.09
CA TYR A 76 2.19 5.60 -12.20
C TYR A 76 0.69 5.28 -12.22
N ILE A 77 -0.18 6.23 -12.50
CA ILE A 77 -1.60 5.99 -12.80
C ILE A 77 -1.70 5.14 -14.07
N HIS A 78 -0.97 5.49 -15.13
CA HIS A 78 -0.90 4.67 -16.35
C HIS A 78 -0.46 3.24 -16.04
N ALA A 79 0.61 3.06 -15.25
CA ALA A 79 1.06 1.74 -14.84
C ALA A 79 0.02 0.99 -13.98
N SER A 80 -0.77 1.68 -13.19
CA SER A 80 -1.87 1.09 -12.41
C SER A 80 -3.05 0.71 -13.30
N ASN A 81 -3.36 1.51 -14.33
CA ASN A 81 -4.38 1.17 -15.34
C ASN A 81 -4.05 -0.12 -16.09
N LEU A 82 -2.75 -0.40 -16.33
CA LEU A 82 -2.32 -1.65 -16.97
C LEU A 82 -2.48 -2.89 -16.07
N LEU A 83 -2.62 -2.74 -14.76
CA LEU A 83 -2.87 -3.84 -13.83
C LEU A 83 -4.34 -4.28 -13.83
N VAL A 84 -5.24 -3.35 -14.14
CA VAL A 84 -6.69 -3.60 -14.14
C VAL A 84 -7.11 -4.06 -15.53
N GLU A 85 -7.61 -5.29 -15.66
CA GLU A 85 -8.02 -5.87 -16.95
C GLU A 85 -9.39 -5.37 -17.45
N THR A 86 -9.57 -4.06 -17.61
CA THR A 86 -10.79 -3.47 -18.15
C THR A 86 -10.54 -2.81 -19.50
N PRO A 87 -11.53 -2.80 -20.44
CA PRO A 87 -11.41 -2.12 -21.73
C PRO A 87 -11.19 -0.60 -21.64
N GLU A 88 -11.52 0.00 -20.50
CA GLU A 88 -11.45 1.44 -20.24
C GLU A 88 -10.09 1.92 -19.73
N ARG A 89 -9.05 1.13 -19.93
CA ARG A 89 -7.69 1.34 -19.42
C ARG A 89 -6.96 2.56 -19.90
N GLU A 90 -7.23 2.96 -21.13
CA GLU A 90 -6.47 4.02 -21.77
C GLU A 90 -7.02 5.38 -21.34
N ASN A 91 -6.17 6.18 -20.69
CA ASN A 91 -6.43 7.58 -20.34
C ASN A 91 -7.49 7.84 -19.25
N SER A 92 -7.87 6.84 -18.47
CA SER A 92 -8.73 7.07 -17.31
C SER A 92 -7.93 7.47 -16.06
N ASP A 93 -8.54 8.29 -15.22
CA ASP A 93 -8.06 8.65 -13.89
C ASP A 93 -6.80 9.54 -13.86
N TYR A 94 -6.35 10.09 -14.97
CA TYR A 94 -5.27 11.08 -14.94
C TYR A 94 -5.71 12.34 -14.20
N VAL A 95 -4.76 12.92 -13.47
CA VAL A 95 -4.93 14.19 -12.77
C VAL A 95 -4.45 15.31 -13.67
N ASP A 96 -5.29 16.30 -13.91
CA ASP A 96 -5.00 17.40 -14.85
C ASP A 96 -4.17 18.52 -14.20
N HIS A 97 -4.28 18.70 -12.87
CA HIS A 97 -3.56 19.73 -12.15
C HIS A 97 -3.25 19.29 -10.72
N ALA A 98 -2.20 19.84 -10.13
CA ALA A 98 -1.78 19.58 -8.77
C ALA A 98 -1.10 20.83 -8.21
N ASP A 99 -1.81 21.58 -7.39
CA ASP A 99 -1.38 22.85 -6.81
C ASP A 99 -1.05 22.76 -5.31
N GLY A 100 -0.97 21.53 -4.78
CA GLY A 100 -0.79 21.28 -3.36
C GLY A 100 -2.09 21.26 -2.55
N SER A 101 -3.24 21.44 -3.20
CA SER A 101 -4.54 21.22 -2.56
C SER A 101 -4.82 19.73 -2.37
N TYR A 102 -5.78 19.43 -1.48
CA TYR A 102 -6.27 18.08 -1.32
C TYR A 102 -7.05 17.64 -2.56
N GLN A 103 -6.69 16.48 -3.07
CA GLN A 103 -7.37 15.82 -4.18
C GLN A 103 -7.94 14.50 -3.72
N HIS A 104 -9.15 14.21 -4.18
CA HIS A 104 -9.83 12.96 -3.91
C HIS A 104 -9.34 11.88 -4.88
N LEU A 105 -8.64 10.88 -4.37
CA LEU A 105 -8.05 9.81 -5.15
C LEU A 105 -8.88 8.53 -5.06
N ASN A 106 -9.16 7.91 -6.20
CA ASN A 106 -9.65 6.53 -6.25
C ASN A 106 -8.54 5.51 -5.95
N GLY A 107 -8.87 4.22 -5.92
CA GLY A 107 -7.92 3.15 -5.58
C GLY A 107 -6.70 3.11 -6.51
N LYS A 108 -6.87 3.27 -7.82
CA LYS A 108 -5.76 3.29 -8.79
C LYS A 108 -4.84 4.49 -8.58
N GLN A 109 -5.42 5.66 -8.36
CA GLN A 109 -4.69 6.88 -8.06
C GLN A 109 -3.97 6.78 -6.72
N ALA A 110 -4.61 6.26 -5.68
CA ALA A 110 -3.99 6.04 -4.37
C ALA A 110 -2.81 5.05 -4.45
N LEU A 111 -2.95 3.97 -5.24
CA LEU A 111 -1.86 3.05 -5.51
C LEU A 111 -0.69 3.73 -6.24
N ALA A 112 -0.97 4.54 -7.26
CA ALA A 112 0.02 5.32 -7.98
C ALA A 112 0.76 6.27 -7.04
N TYR A 113 0.01 7.02 -6.21
CA TYR A 113 0.56 7.94 -5.21
C TYR A 113 1.51 7.26 -4.21
N ALA A 114 1.15 6.08 -3.72
CA ALA A 114 1.98 5.32 -2.80
C ALA A 114 3.26 4.73 -3.43
N ARG A 115 3.33 4.64 -4.77
CA ARG A 115 4.40 3.91 -5.48
C ARG A 115 5.43 4.79 -6.16
N PHE A 116 5.08 5.98 -6.64
CA PHE A 116 6.04 6.79 -7.38
C PHE A 116 7.17 7.35 -6.49
N ARG A 117 8.38 7.52 -7.05
CA ARG A 117 9.60 7.83 -6.31
C ARG A 117 10.57 8.81 -6.98
N TYR A 118 10.15 9.45 -8.05
CA TYR A 118 11.06 10.29 -8.86
C TYR A 118 11.08 11.76 -8.45
N VAL A 119 10.37 12.14 -7.38
CA VAL A 119 10.30 13.51 -6.86
C VAL A 119 10.75 13.53 -5.40
N GLY A 120 11.40 14.62 -5.01
CA GLY A 120 11.94 14.80 -3.66
C GLY A 120 13.15 13.87 -3.39
N ASN A 121 13.23 13.34 -2.19
CA ASN A 121 14.32 12.45 -1.75
C ASN A 121 14.09 10.97 -2.12
N GLY A 122 13.44 10.69 -3.26
CA GLY A 122 13.28 9.34 -3.78
C GLY A 122 12.54 8.40 -2.82
N ASP A 123 13.23 7.40 -2.29
CA ASP A 123 12.65 6.38 -1.43
C ASP A 123 12.14 6.90 -0.08
N PHE A 124 12.73 7.95 0.48
CA PHE A 124 12.23 8.58 1.71
C PHE A 124 10.87 9.24 1.47
N THR A 125 10.74 10.02 0.41
CA THR A 125 9.48 10.68 0.03
C THR A 125 8.40 9.63 -0.29
N ARG A 126 8.75 8.52 -0.96
CA ARG A 126 7.81 7.40 -1.17
C ARG A 126 7.35 6.80 0.16
N THR A 127 8.25 6.60 1.11
CA THR A 127 7.89 6.07 2.44
C THR A 127 6.93 7.01 3.18
N ASP A 128 7.14 8.32 3.06
CA ASP A 128 6.24 9.30 3.66
C ASP A 128 4.86 9.30 2.99
N ARG A 129 4.78 9.16 1.65
CA ARG A 129 3.50 8.97 0.96
C ARG A 129 2.77 7.71 1.42
N GLN A 130 3.49 6.60 1.57
CA GLN A 130 2.90 5.35 2.10
C GLN A 130 2.34 5.54 3.50
N ARG A 131 3.05 6.23 4.39
CA ARG A 131 2.56 6.56 5.74
C ARG A 131 1.30 7.44 5.70
N ARG A 132 1.28 8.46 4.82
CA ARG A 132 0.10 9.31 4.64
C ARG A 132 -1.10 8.51 4.16
N VAL A 133 -0.92 7.62 3.19
CA VAL A 133 -1.99 6.73 2.72
C VAL A 133 -2.52 5.87 3.85
N VAL A 134 -1.66 5.20 4.61
CA VAL A 134 -2.07 4.38 5.76
C VAL A 134 -2.79 5.22 6.81
N GLN A 135 -2.28 6.41 7.13
CA GLN A 135 -2.94 7.30 8.08
C GLN A 135 -4.33 7.72 7.61
N ASN A 136 -4.47 8.10 6.34
CA ASN A 136 -5.77 8.47 5.75
C ASN A 136 -6.77 7.31 5.80
N ILE A 137 -6.32 6.07 5.54
CA ILE A 137 -7.17 4.88 5.67
C ILE A 137 -7.69 4.77 7.11
N PHE A 138 -6.81 4.84 8.11
CA PHE A 138 -7.21 4.75 9.52
C PHE A 138 -8.15 5.88 9.93
N ASP A 139 -7.86 7.11 9.53
CA ASP A 139 -8.69 8.27 9.86
C ASP A 139 -10.09 8.14 9.24
N LYS A 140 -10.17 7.60 8.03
CA LYS A 140 -11.44 7.36 7.34
C LYS A 140 -12.26 6.24 8.00
N ILE A 141 -11.61 5.12 8.34
CA ILE A 141 -12.28 4.00 9.03
C ILE A 141 -12.88 4.46 10.36
N LYS A 142 -12.17 5.28 11.14
CA LYS A 142 -12.66 5.82 12.42
C LYS A 142 -13.95 6.67 12.30
N THR A 143 -14.23 7.21 11.13
CA THR A 143 -15.43 8.02 10.88
C THR A 143 -16.57 7.22 10.28
N MET A 144 -16.36 5.95 9.94
CA MET A 144 -17.37 5.08 9.33
C MET A 144 -18.32 4.49 10.36
N ASP A 145 -19.54 4.21 9.95
CA ASP A 145 -20.45 3.42 10.72
C ASP A 145 -20.08 1.92 10.72
N VAL A 146 -20.46 1.21 11.77
CA VAL A 146 -20.13 -0.22 11.95
C VAL A 146 -20.61 -1.08 10.77
N GLY A 147 -21.77 -0.77 10.20
CA GLY A 147 -22.32 -1.54 9.07
C GLY A 147 -21.46 -1.42 7.82
N THR A 148 -20.91 -0.24 7.56
CA THR A 148 -19.96 0.00 6.45
C THR A 148 -18.61 -0.68 6.71
N ILE A 149 -18.11 -0.66 7.95
CA ILE A 149 -16.89 -1.38 8.34
C ILE A 149 -17.05 -2.89 8.11
N VAL A 150 -18.18 -3.48 8.52
CA VAL A 150 -18.43 -4.92 8.30
C VAL A 150 -18.44 -5.25 6.81
N LYS A 151 -19.12 -4.46 5.98
CA LYS A 151 -19.11 -4.66 4.52
C LYS A 151 -17.71 -4.56 3.91
N LEU A 152 -16.90 -3.61 4.40
CA LEU A 152 -15.51 -3.44 4.00
C LEU A 152 -14.69 -4.69 4.34
N LEU A 153 -14.80 -5.18 5.56
CA LEU A 153 -14.11 -6.40 6.01
C LEU A 153 -14.55 -7.61 5.20
N ASP A 154 -15.85 -7.81 4.98
CA ASP A 154 -16.38 -8.94 4.20
C ASP A 154 -15.86 -8.94 2.75
N SER A 155 -15.65 -7.76 2.17
CA SER A 155 -15.12 -7.62 0.80
C SER A 155 -13.61 -7.79 0.72
N ILE A 156 -12.85 -7.33 1.72
CA ILE A 156 -11.39 -7.28 1.69
C ILE A 156 -10.77 -8.55 2.27
N ILE A 157 -11.31 -9.12 3.34
CA ILE A 157 -10.76 -10.31 4.00
C ILE A 157 -10.46 -11.45 3.02
N PRO A 158 -11.35 -11.80 2.06
CA PRO A 158 -11.06 -12.85 1.08
C PRO A 158 -9.88 -12.55 0.14
N GLN A 159 -9.50 -11.27 0.02
CA GLN A 159 -8.47 -10.80 -0.91
C GLN A 159 -7.12 -10.53 -0.25
N ILE A 160 -7.05 -10.57 1.09
CA ILE A 160 -5.80 -10.37 1.83
C ILE A 160 -5.29 -11.71 2.39
N THR A 161 -3.97 -11.78 2.56
CA THR A 161 -3.34 -12.89 3.28
C THR A 161 -2.95 -12.40 4.67
N THR A 162 -3.52 -13.01 5.71
CA THR A 162 -3.23 -12.64 7.10
C THR A 162 -3.32 -13.85 8.01
N ASN A 163 -2.67 -13.80 9.15
CA ASN A 163 -2.85 -14.73 10.27
C ASN A 163 -3.61 -14.09 11.45
N LEU A 164 -4.19 -12.90 11.25
CA LEU A 164 -5.12 -12.30 12.21
C LEU A 164 -6.44 -13.06 12.19
N THR A 165 -7.03 -13.25 13.38
CA THR A 165 -8.42 -13.69 13.49
C THR A 165 -9.38 -12.50 13.28
N THR A 166 -10.65 -12.79 13.04
CA THR A 166 -11.67 -11.74 12.90
C THR A 166 -11.78 -10.89 14.17
N GLU A 167 -11.68 -11.52 15.35
CA GLU A 167 -11.69 -10.83 16.64
C GLU A 167 -10.49 -9.88 16.77
N GLU A 168 -9.28 -10.34 16.42
CA GLU A 168 -8.08 -9.51 16.43
C GLU A 168 -8.17 -8.33 15.44
N CYS A 169 -8.78 -8.55 14.27
CA CYS A 169 -9.03 -7.45 13.32
C CYS A 169 -9.98 -6.39 13.91
N MET A 170 -11.01 -6.82 14.63
CA MET A 170 -11.98 -5.90 15.27
C MET A 170 -11.37 -5.13 16.45
N GLU A 171 -10.39 -5.68 17.14
CA GLU A 171 -9.66 -5.00 18.21
C GLU A 171 -8.70 -3.91 17.72
N LEU A 172 -8.34 -3.93 16.45
CA LEU A 172 -7.45 -2.92 15.83
C LEU A 172 -8.17 -1.65 15.37
N ILE A 173 -9.50 -1.66 15.34
CA ILE A 173 -10.36 -0.54 14.91
C ILE A 173 -10.85 0.25 16.13
#